data_a4d53a3cf74a84ec83fe5aa6742a02c7
#
_entry.id   a4d53a3cf74a84ec83fe5aa6742a02c7
#
_cell.length_a   1.000
_cell.length_b   1.000
_cell.length_c   1.000
_cell.angle_alpha   90.00
_cell.angle_beta   90.00
_cell.angle_gamma   90.00
#
_symmetry.space_group_name_H-M   'P 1'
#
loop_
_entity.id
_entity.type
_entity.pdbx_description
1 polymer ?
#
loop_
_entity_poly.entity_id
_entity_poly.type
_entity_poly.pdbx_seq_one_letter_code
_entity_poly.pdbx_strand_id
1 'polypeptide(L)'
;MRGIILAGGSGTRLYPITKGTSKQLLPIYDKPMIYYPLSVLMLTGIKEILIISTPKDLPNFERLLGDGKELGIALYYKEQPSPDGLAQAFIIGEDFIDNDDVCLVLGDNIFYGHGFTDLLAKSLKNVQEQQKATVFGYYVSDPDRYGVVDFNSAGEALSIEEKPIHPKSNYAVVGLYFYPNSVVEIAKNIKPSHRGELEITTVNQEYLNRGDLKVELMGRGYAWLDTGTHDSLIDASNYIRTIESRQGLKVACLEVIACKMGYITNQQLLKLAEPFKKNGYGQYLIQRANEL
;
A
#
# COMPACT_ATOMS: atom_id res chain seq x y z
N MET A 1 -0.43 -7.13 -14.40
CA MET A 1 -0.81 -7.02 -12.96
C MET A 1 -1.52 -5.70 -12.72
N ARG A 2 -2.61 -5.69 -12.01
CA ARG A 2 -3.40 -4.53 -11.58
C ARG A 2 -3.03 -4.13 -10.15
N GLY A 3 -3.17 -2.83 -9.81
CA GLY A 3 -2.97 -2.33 -8.46
C GLY A 3 -4.30 -2.00 -7.79
N ILE A 4 -4.42 -2.30 -6.49
CA ILE A 4 -5.56 -1.83 -5.68
C ILE A 4 -5.02 -1.11 -4.45
N ILE A 5 -5.56 0.07 -4.18
CA ILE A 5 -5.38 0.76 -2.89
C ILE A 5 -6.70 0.71 -2.16
N LEU A 6 -6.72 0.04 -1.00
CA LEU A 6 -7.89 0.06 -0.14
C LEU A 6 -7.77 1.21 0.86
N ALA A 7 -8.52 2.27 0.59
CA ALA A 7 -8.55 3.52 1.36
C ALA A 7 -9.91 3.72 2.06
N GLY A 8 -10.50 2.61 2.51
CA GLY A 8 -11.76 2.60 3.26
C GLY A 8 -11.56 2.74 4.77
N GLY A 9 -12.66 2.50 5.49
CA GLY A 9 -12.69 2.50 6.95
C GLY A 9 -13.15 3.82 7.56
N SER A 10 -13.71 3.73 8.78
CA SER A 10 -14.34 4.86 9.49
C SER A 10 -13.36 5.84 10.13
N GLY A 11 -12.09 5.48 10.25
CA GLY A 11 -11.04 6.31 10.87
C GLY A 11 -11.30 6.69 12.33
N THR A 12 -12.17 5.95 13.05
CA THR A 12 -12.66 6.32 14.40
C THR A 12 -11.55 6.47 15.43
N ARG A 13 -10.45 5.72 15.31
CA ARG A 13 -9.29 5.83 16.20
C ARG A 13 -8.56 7.18 16.12
N LEU A 14 -8.78 7.93 15.03
CA LEU A 14 -8.20 9.27 14.81
C LEU A 14 -9.24 10.39 14.99
N TYR A 15 -10.42 10.07 15.54
CA TYR A 15 -11.39 11.11 15.87
C TYR A 15 -10.82 12.10 16.91
N PRO A 16 -11.06 13.45 16.80
CA PRO A 16 -11.97 14.10 15.85
C PRO A 16 -11.36 14.50 14.49
N ILE A 17 -10.08 14.24 14.22
CA ILE A 17 -9.39 14.67 12.98
C ILE A 17 -10.12 14.11 11.74
N THR A 18 -10.58 12.86 11.84
CA THR A 18 -11.27 12.15 10.75
C THR A 18 -12.76 12.47 10.61
N LYS A 19 -13.30 13.42 11.41
CA LYS A 19 -14.70 13.81 11.31
C LYS A 19 -15.05 14.43 9.96
N GLY A 20 -14.13 15.19 9.39
CA GLY A 20 -14.35 15.96 8.16
C GLY A 20 -13.62 15.40 6.93
N THR A 21 -12.76 14.40 7.10
CA THR A 21 -11.94 13.86 6.01
C THR A 21 -11.57 12.42 6.24
N SER A 22 -11.30 11.67 5.15
CA SER A 22 -10.72 10.34 5.24
C SER A 22 -9.33 10.38 5.88
N LYS A 23 -9.01 9.32 6.65
CA LYS A 23 -7.68 9.13 7.23
C LYS A 23 -6.56 9.25 6.19
N GLN A 24 -6.74 8.62 5.03
CA GLN A 24 -5.73 8.55 3.98
C GLN A 24 -5.52 9.88 3.24
N LEU A 25 -6.34 10.88 3.51
CA LEU A 25 -6.17 12.27 3.03
C LEU A 25 -5.45 13.17 4.05
N LEU A 26 -5.22 12.69 5.28
CA LEU A 26 -4.44 13.42 6.27
C LEU A 26 -2.99 13.56 5.80
N PRO A 27 -2.32 14.67 6.14
CA PRO A 27 -0.94 14.88 5.76
C PRO A 27 0.00 13.95 6.56
N ILE A 28 0.96 13.37 5.86
CA ILE A 28 2.17 12.80 6.43
C ILE A 28 3.32 13.70 6.00
N TYR A 29 3.75 14.56 6.91
CA TYR A 29 4.71 15.63 6.69
C TYR A 29 4.24 16.62 5.61
N ASP A 30 4.65 16.46 4.35
CA ASP A 30 4.41 17.42 3.27
C ASP A 30 3.44 16.93 2.16
N LYS A 31 2.89 15.72 2.31
CA LYS A 31 2.02 15.07 1.31
C LYS A 31 0.84 14.36 1.94
N PRO A 32 -0.30 14.19 1.23
CA PRO A 32 -1.38 13.32 1.67
C PRO A 32 -0.90 11.87 1.83
N MET A 33 -1.39 11.19 2.85
CA MET A 33 -1.01 9.81 3.17
C MET A 33 -1.16 8.86 1.99
N ILE A 34 -2.19 9.01 1.16
CA ILE A 34 -2.46 8.15 -0.01
C ILE A 34 -1.31 8.16 -1.05
N TYR A 35 -0.44 9.18 -1.05
CA TYR A 35 0.71 9.25 -1.95
C TYR A 35 1.70 8.12 -1.68
N TYR A 36 1.84 7.68 -0.44
CA TYR A 36 2.80 6.63 -0.06
C TYR A 36 2.40 5.27 -0.64
N PRO A 37 1.19 4.71 -0.42
CA PRO A 37 0.79 3.46 -1.06
C PRO A 37 0.70 3.58 -2.59
N LEU A 38 0.29 4.73 -3.15
CA LEU A 38 0.31 4.95 -4.58
C LEU A 38 1.73 4.88 -5.17
N SER A 39 2.71 5.45 -4.45
CA SER A 39 4.12 5.37 -4.85
C SER A 39 4.65 3.93 -4.89
N VAL A 40 4.19 3.06 -3.97
CA VAL A 40 4.57 1.63 -3.96
C VAL A 40 4.12 0.94 -5.24
N LEU A 41 2.86 1.14 -5.65
CA LEU A 41 2.34 0.56 -6.89
C LEU A 41 3.08 1.10 -8.13
N MET A 42 3.35 2.40 -8.16
CA MET A 42 4.12 3.00 -9.25
C MET A 42 5.56 2.45 -9.33
N LEU A 43 6.24 2.29 -8.18
CA LEU A 43 7.59 1.72 -8.10
C LEU A 43 7.62 0.23 -8.49
N THR A 44 6.50 -0.49 -8.33
CA THR A 44 6.35 -1.88 -8.81
C THR A 44 6.20 -1.96 -10.34
N GLY A 45 6.00 -0.83 -11.02
CA GLY A 45 5.74 -0.82 -12.47
C GLY A 45 4.25 -0.88 -12.84
N ILE A 46 3.36 -0.83 -11.86
CA ILE A 46 1.91 -0.91 -12.05
C ILE A 46 1.37 0.46 -12.49
N LYS A 47 0.65 0.48 -13.59
CA LYS A 47 0.08 1.71 -14.19
C LYS A 47 -1.44 1.80 -14.08
N GLU A 48 -2.13 0.68 -13.95
CA GLU A 48 -3.58 0.65 -13.80
C GLU A 48 -3.92 0.36 -12.34
N ILE A 49 -4.51 1.34 -11.67
CA ILE A 49 -4.67 1.34 -10.22
C ILE A 49 -6.11 1.68 -9.86
N LEU A 50 -6.74 0.83 -9.07
CA LEU A 50 -8.07 1.04 -8.50
C LEU A 50 -7.96 1.55 -7.06
N ILE A 51 -8.60 2.66 -6.78
CA ILE A 51 -8.76 3.20 -5.43
C ILE A 51 -10.16 2.83 -4.94
N ILE A 52 -10.21 2.08 -3.84
CA ILE A 52 -11.47 1.68 -3.21
C ILE A 52 -11.60 2.47 -1.91
N SER A 53 -12.71 3.21 -1.77
CA SER A 53 -12.97 4.01 -0.57
C SER A 53 -14.46 4.02 -0.22
N THR A 54 -14.81 4.65 0.91
CA THR A 54 -16.22 4.83 1.29
C THR A 54 -16.93 5.75 0.28
N PRO A 55 -18.27 5.60 0.08
CA PRO A 55 -19.04 6.50 -0.79
C PRO A 55 -18.87 7.98 -0.41
N LYS A 56 -18.72 8.27 0.88
CA LYS A 56 -18.52 9.63 1.39
C LYS A 56 -17.18 10.23 0.98
N ASP A 57 -16.13 9.44 1.03
CA ASP A 57 -14.74 9.94 0.87
C ASP A 57 -14.21 9.81 -0.56
N LEU A 58 -14.77 8.91 -1.37
CA LEU A 58 -14.32 8.64 -2.73
C LEU A 58 -14.21 9.89 -3.62
N PRO A 59 -15.19 10.84 -3.61
CA PRO A 59 -15.09 12.07 -4.40
C PRO A 59 -13.89 12.96 -4.03
N ASN A 60 -13.38 12.84 -2.80
CA ASN A 60 -12.20 13.59 -2.37
C ASN A 60 -10.91 13.00 -2.95
N PHE A 61 -10.84 11.67 -3.09
CA PHE A 61 -9.72 11.01 -3.78
C PHE A 61 -9.72 11.32 -5.26
N GLU A 62 -10.89 11.28 -5.91
CA GLU A 62 -11.03 11.65 -7.33
C GLU A 62 -10.60 13.10 -7.58
N ARG A 63 -10.99 14.03 -6.71
CA ARG A 63 -10.58 15.43 -6.82
C ARG A 63 -9.08 15.63 -6.58
N LEU A 64 -8.46 14.85 -5.67
CA LEU A 64 -7.04 14.96 -5.35
C LEU A 64 -6.15 14.39 -6.45
N LEU A 65 -6.51 13.22 -6.98
CA LEU A 65 -5.63 12.40 -7.81
C LEU A 65 -6.00 12.41 -9.31
N GLY A 66 -7.23 12.88 -9.64
CA GLY A 66 -7.72 12.89 -11.01
C GLY A 66 -7.79 11.50 -11.64
N ASP A 67 -7.55 11.43 -12.96
CA ASP A 67 -7.52 10.17 -13.71
C ASP A 67 -6.11 9.57 -13.84
N GLY A 68 -5.10 10.19 -13.24
CA GLY A 68 -3.71 9.73 -13.24
C GLY A 68 -2.91 10.00 -14.51
N LYS A 69 -3.53 10.52 -15.58
CA LYS A 69 -2.86 10.75 -16.88
C LYS A 69 -1.64 11.66 -16.77
N GLU A 70 -1.68 12.66 -15.90
CA GLU A 70 -0.56 13.57 -15.69
C GLU A 70 0.69 12.86 -15.16
N LEU A 71 0.51 11.72 -14.47
CA LEU A 71 1.57 10.86 -13.97
C LEU A 71 1.88 9.68 -14.92
N GLY A 72 1.21 9.58 -16.07
CA GLY A 72 1.36 8.48 -17.00
C GLY A 72 0.81 7.15 -16.50
N ILE A 73 -0.17 7.19 -15.60
CA ILE A 73 -0.92 6.05 -15.05
C ILE A 73 -2.42 6.23 -15.33
N ALA A 74 -3.21 5.20 -15.04
CA ALA A 74 -4.68 5.26 -15.10
C ALA A 74 -5.25 4.93 -13.72
N LEU A 75 -6.02 5.85 -13.16
CA LEU A 75 -6.69 5.71 -11.88
C LEU A 75 -8.18 5.42 -12.08
N TYR A 76 -8.66 4.44 -11.37
CA TYR A 76 -10.04 4.01 -11.33
C TYR A 76 -10.54 4.11 -9.89
N TYR A 77 -11.85 4.23 -9.70
CA TYR A 77 -12.45 4.49 -8.41
C TYR A 77 -13.67 3.60 -8.22
N LYS A 78 -13.78 2.94 -7.06
CA LYS A 78 -14.96 2.15 -6.67
C LYS A 78 -15.30 2.36 -5.20
N GLU A 79 -16.57 2.28 -4.90
CA GLU A 79 -17.08 2.42 -3.54
C GLU A 79 -16.99 1.10 -2.78
N GLN A 80 -16.60 1.18 -1.51
CA GLN A 80 -16.82 0.15 -0.50
C GLN A 80 -17.96 0.62 0.41
N PRO A 81 -19.20 0.14 0.24
CA PRO A 81 -20.35 0.63 0.98
C PRO A 81 -20.28 0.35 2.48
N SER A 82 -19.67 -0.77 2.87
CA SER A 82 -19.48 -1.20 4.26
C SER A 82 -18.08 -1.79 4.46
N PRO A 83 -17.48 -1.64 5.66
CA PRO A 83 -16.13 -2.14 5.93
C PRO A 83 -16.13 -3.64 6.27
N ASP A 84 -16.54 -4.48 5.31
CA ASP A 84 -16.74 -5.92 5.51
C ASP A 84 -15.43 -6.73 5.43
N GLY A 85 -14.29 -6.07 5.57
CA GLY A 85 -12.97 -6.67 5.60
C GLY A 85 -12.09 -6.35 4.39
N LEU A 86 -10.78 -6.67 4.51
CA LEU A 86 -9.80 -6.32 3.49
C LEU A 86 -9.96 -7.15 2.21
N ALA A 87 -10.35 -8.42 2.33
CA ALA A 87 -10.52 -9.30 1.18
C ALA A 87 -11.70 -8.90 0.28
N GLN A 88 -12.65 -8.09 0.77
CA GLN A 88 -13.72 -7.52 -0.03
C GLN A 88 -13.20 -6.68 -1.20
N ALA A 89 -11.98 -6.14 -1.09
CA ALA A 89 -11.36 -5.36 -2.16
C ALA A 89 -11.25 -6.15 -3.48
N PHE A 90 -11.02 -7.47 -3.42
CA PHE A 90 -10.93 -8.32 -4.61
C PHE A 90 -12.29 -8.59 -5.24
N ILE A 91 -13.35 -8.67 -4.43
CA ILE A 91 -14.73 -8.84 -4.88
C ILE A 91 -15.22 -7.54 -5.55
N ILE A 92 -15.00 -6.39 -4.90
CA ILE A 92 -15.35 -5.07 -5.46
C ILE A 92 -14.56 -4.80 -6.74
N GLY A 93 -13.29 -5.20 -6.74
CA GLY A 93 -12.34 -4.98 -7.83
C GLY A 93 -12.41 -6.02 -8.95
N GLU A 94 -13.28 -7.03 -8.89
CA GLU A 94 -13.27 -8.16 -9.83
C GLU A 94 -13.24 -7.75 -11.29
N ASP A 95 -14.17 -6.90 -11.74
CA ASP A 95 -14.22 -6.45 -13.14
C ASP A 95 -12.96 -5.67 -13.55
N PHE A 96 -12.34 -4.95 -12.59
CA PHE A 96 -11.10 -4.23 -12.81
C PHE A 96 -9.91 -5.16 -12.87
N ILE A 97 -9.86 -6.18 -12.01
CA ILE A 97 -8.79 -7.20 -11.99
C ILE A 97 -8.84 -8.02 -13.28
N ASP A 98 -10.05 -8.42 -13.70
CA ASP A 98 -10.30 -9.26 -14.86
C ASP A 98 -9.44 -10.55 -14.79
N ASN A 99 -8.58 -10.81 -15.76
CA ASN A 99 -7.68 -11.96 -15.81
C ASN A 99 -6.26 -11.65 -15.30
N ASP A 100 -6.02 -10.45 -14.76
CA ASP A 100 -4.71 -10.03 -14.28
C ASP A 100 -4.43 -10.50 -12.84
N ASP A 101 -3.15 -10.67 -12.53
CA ASP A 101 -2.69 -10.73 -11.15
C ASP A 101 -2.88 -9.36 -10.47
N VAL A 102 -2.88 -9.33 -9.14
CA VAL A 102 -3.18 -8.11 -8.40
C VAL A 102 -2.18 -7.84 -7.26
N CYS A 103 -1.81 -6.57 -7.11
CA CYS A 103 -1.12 -6.05 -5.95
C CYS A 103 -2.08 -5.18 -5.13
N LEU A 104 -2.31 -5.55 -3.87
CA LEU A 104 -3.12 -4.78 -2.92
C LEU A 104 -2.20 -4.06 -1.93
N VAL A 105 -2.42 -2.75 -1.77
CA VAL A 105 -1.76 -1.94 -0.72
C VAL A 105 -2.82 -1.28 0.15
N LEU A 106 -2.62 -1.32 1.46
CA LEU A 106 -3.49 -0.59 2.38
C LEU A 106 -3.15 0.90 2.34
N GLY A 107 -4.19 1.72 2.23
CA GLY A 107 -4.08 3.17 2.00
C GLY A 107 -3.45 3.97 3.14
N ASP A 108 -3.22 3.33 4.29
CA ASP A 108 -2.65 3.91 5.50
C ASP A 108 -1.27 3.34 5.87
N ASN A 109 -0.67 2.56 4.99
CA ASN A 109 0.65 1.96 5.20
C ASN A 109 1.73 2.75 4.45
N ILE A 110 2.83 3.02 5.14
CA ILE A 110 3.99 3.72 4.62
C ILE A 110 5.18 2.76 4.64
N PHE A 111 5.84 2.64 3.51
CA PHE A 111 7.03 1.80 3.35
C PHE A 111 8.21 2.66 2.93
N TYR A 112 9.36 2.42 3.55
CA TYR A 112 10.62 3.03 3.18
C TYR A 112 11.80 2.09 3.50
N GLY A 113 12.78 2.04 2.63
CA GLY A 113 13.99 1.26 2.89
C GLY A 113 14.89 1.10 1.66
N HIS A 114 16.17 0.84 1.92
CA HIS A 114 17.12 0.52 0.87
C HIS A 114 16.78 -0.84 0.25
N GLY A 115 16.82 -0.92 -1.10
CA GLY A 115 16.47 -2.17 -1.80
C GLY A 115 14.96 -2.48 -1.84
N PHE A 116 14.10 -1.54 -1.48
CA PHE A 116 12.65 -1.77 -1.50
C PHE A 116 12.13 -2.09 -2.91
N THR A 117 12.65 -1.42 -3.94
CA THR A 117 12.30 -1.70 -5.34
C THR A 117 12.72 -3.11 -5.78
N ASP A 118 13.83 -3.63 -5.28
CA ASP A 118 14.27 -5.00 -5.59
C ASP A 118 13.35 -6.04 -4.92
N LEU A 119 12.92 -5.74 -3.69
CA LEU A 119 11.95 -6.56 -2.98
C LEU A 119 10.60 -6.60 -3.71
N LEU A 120 10.12 -5.45 -4.21
CA LEU A 120 8.91 -5.36 -5.04
C LEU A 120 9.06 -6.16 -6.34
N ALA A 121 10.18 -6.02 -7.04
CA ALA A 121 10.46 -6.75 -8.29
C ALA A 121 10.52 -8.27 -8.06
N LYS A 122 11.12 -8.72 -6.95
CA LYS A 122 11.13 -10.13 -6.55
C LYS A 122 9.72 -10.66 -6.33
N SER A 123 8.89 -9.90 -5.63
CA SER A 123 7.51 -10.27 -5.32
C SER A 123 6.65 -10.35 -6.58
N LEU A 124 6.84 -9.42 -7.51
CA LEU A 124 6.20 -9.46 -8.82
C LEU A 124 6.54 -10.75 -9.59
N LYS A 125 7.83 -11.15 -9.59
CA LYS A 125 8.28 -12.40 -10.22
C LYS A 125 7.70 -13.65 -9.54
N ASN A 126 7.61 -13.67 -8.21
CA ASN A 126 6.99 -14.80 -7.49
C ASN A 126 5.56 -15.07 -8.00
N VAL A 127 4.79 -14.01 -8.24
CA VAL A 127 3.43 -14.15 -8.76
C VAL A 127 3.44 -14.52 -10.24
N GLN A 128 4.13 -13.76 -11.09
CA GLN A 128 4.06 -13.93 -12.54
C GLN A 128 4.70 -15.23 -13.05
N GLU A 129 5.83 -15.65 -12.45
CA GLU A 129 6.59 -16.79 -12.90
C GLU A 129 6.29 -18.08 -12.14
N GLN A 130 5.91 -17.97 -10.84
CA GLN A 130 5.70 -19.11 -9.96
C GLN A 130 4.23 -19.31 -9.56
N GLN A 131 3.34 -18.36 -9.88
CA GLN A 131 1.94 -18.33 -9.45
C GLN A 131 1.79 -18.43 -7.92
N LYS A 132 2.71 -17.81 -7.17
CA LYS A 132 2.73 -17.81 -5.71
C LYS A 132 2.37 -16.44 -5.17
N ALA A 133 1.42 -16.40 -4.25
CA ALA A 133 1.13 -15.21 -3.46
C ALA A 133 2.38 -14.80 -2.66
N THR A 134 2.60 -13.51 -2.50
CA THR A 134 3.69 -12.98 -1.68
C THR A 134 3.16 -11.95 -0.69
N VAL A 135 3.47 -12.16 0.58
CA VAL A 135 3.21 -11.25 1.70
C VAL A 135 4.51 -10.89 2.39
N PHE A 136 4.50 -9.85 3.22
CA PHE A 136 5.71 -9.36 3.86
C PHE A 136 5.59 -9.44 5.38
N GLY A 137 6.61 -10.03 6.01
CA GLY A 137 6.75 -10.08 7.46
C GLY A 137 7.68 -8.99 7.97
N TYR A 138 7.22 -8.18 8.91
CA TYR A 138 7.99 -7.14 9.57
C TYR A 138 8.05 -7.38 11.08
N TYR A 139 9.25 -7.31 11.67
CA TYR A 139 9.44 -7.56 13.10
C TYR A 139 8.93 -6.37 13.92
N VAL A 140 7.96 -6.61 14.82
CA VAL A 140 7.34 -5.61 15.68
C VAL A 140 7.41 -6.01 17.17
N SER A 141 7.24 -5.04 18.04
CA SER A 141 7.19 -5.26 19.51
C SER A 141 5.79 -5.60 20.02
N ASP A 142 4.74 -5.32 19.22
CA ASP A 142 3.32 -5.44 19.56
C ASP A 142 2.55 -6.27 18.50
N PRO A 143 2.94 -7.56 18.28
CA PRO A 143 2.42 -8.38 17.19
C PRO A 143 0.93 -8.70 17.29
N ASP A 144 0.35 -8.69 18.50
CA ASP A 144 -1.06 -8.96 18.78
C ASP A 144 -2.05 -8.01 18.09
N ARG A 145 -1.55 -6.91 17.52
CA ARG A 145 -2.36 -5.94 16.75
C ARG A 145 -2.57 -6.32 15.28
N TYR A 146 -1.84 -7.29 14.77
CA TYR A 146 -1.71 -7.60 13.34
C TYR A 146 -1.97 -9.07 13.04
N GLY A 147 -2.06 -9.41 11.75
CA GLY A 147 -1.85 -10.78 11.33
C GLY A 147 -0.40 -11.18 11.61
N VAL A 148 -0.19 -12.32 12.27
CA VAL A 148 1.14 -12.79 12.70
C VAL A 148 1.50 -14.05 11.94
N VAL A 149 2.68 -14.08 11.31
CA VAL A 149 3.20 -15.28 10.65
C VAL A 149 4.18 -16.02 11.58
N ASP A 150 4.01 -17.34 11.69
CA ASP A 150 4.89 -18.24 12.40
C ASP A 150 5.78 -19.03 11.43
N PHE A 151 7.00 -19.38 11.85
CA PHE A 151 8.02 -20.03 11.02
C PHE A 151 8.59 -21.27 11.69
N ASN A 152 8.96 -22.25 10.87
CA ASN A 152 9.80 -23.37 11.34
C ASN A 152 11.29 -22.96 11.39
N SER A 153 12.13 -23.86 11.85
CA SER A 153 13.59 -23.67 11.93
C SER A 153 14.26 -23.45 10.57
N ALA A 154 13.62 -23.82 9.47
CA ALA A 154 14.10 -23.60 8.10
C ALA A 154 13.64 -22.24 7.54
N GLY A 155 12.86 -21.45 8.28
CA GLY A 155 12.33 -20.16 7.85
C GLY A 155 11.10 -20.26 6.92
N GLU A 156 10.45 -21.43 6.88
CA GLU A 156 9.20 -21.62 6.14
C GLU A 156 8.01 -21.25 7.01
N ALA A 157 7.04 -20.54 6.43
CA ALA A 157 5.82 -20.16 7.13
C ALA A 157 4.97 -21.39 7.49
N LEU A 158 4.57 -21.48 8.74
CA LEU A 158 3.74 -22.57 9.29
C LEU A 158 2.29 -22.18 9.46
N SER A 159 2.04 -20.97 9.91
CA SER A 159 0.68 -20.45 10.14
C SER A 159 0.66 -18.93 10.02
N ILE A 160 -0.52 -18.40 9.74
CA ILE A 160 -0.80 -16.96 9.84
C ILE A 160 -2.07 -16.82 10.67
N GLU A 161 -2.01 -16.05 11.77
CA GLU A 161 -3.13 -15.86 12.69
C GLU A 161 -3.49 -14.38 12.78
N GLU A 162 -4.78 -14.05 12.64
CA GLU A 162 -5.26 -12.67 12.77
C GLU A 162 -5.36 -12.26 14.24
N LYS A 163 -4.61 -11.24 14.63
CA LYS A 163 -4.61 -10.63 15.97
C LYS A 163 -4.65 -11.67 17.10
N PRO A 164 -3.67 -12.57 17.15
CA PRO A 164 -3.64 -13.64 18.15
C PRO A 164 -3.46 -13.07 19.56
N ILE A 165 -4.18 -13.61 20.54
CA ILE A 165 -4.01 -13.25 21.96
C ILE A 165 -2.60 -13.66 22.46
N HIS A 166 -2.09 -14.76 21.93
CA HIS A 166 -0.75 -15.28 22.24
C HIS A 166 0.04 -15.45 20.93
N PRO A 167 0.70 -14.38 20.43
CA PRO A 167 1.46 -14.46 19.19
C PRO A 167 2.59 -15.48 19.27
N LYS A 168 2.71 -16.32 18.23
CA LYS A 168 3.79 -17.33 18.13
C LYS A 168 5.11 -16.74 17.66
N SER A 169 5.07 -15.57 17.06
CA SER A 169 6.24 -14.82 16.59
C SER A 169 6.02 -13.32 16.71
N ASN A 170 7.07 -12.53 16.46
CA ASN A 170 6.99 -11.08 16.38
C ASN A 170 6.87 -10.56 14.92
N TYR A 171 6.62 -11.43 13.93
CA TYR A 171 6.52 -11.01 12.55
C TYR A 171 5.08 -10.69 12.17
N ALA A 172 4.77 -9.40 12.10
CA ALA A 172 3.50 -8.89 11.60
C ALA A 172 3.45 -8.97 10.07
N VAL A 173 2.32 -9.39 9.50
CA VAL A 173 2.06 -9.28 8.07
C VAL A 173 1.63 -7.85 7.78
N VAL A 174 2.40 -7.15 6.95
CA VAL A 174 2.16 -5.75 6.62
C VAL A 174 1.13 -5.59 5.50
N GLY A 175 0.58 -4.39 5.34
CA GLY A 175 -0.49 -4.10 4.39
C GLY A 175 -0.03 -3.95 2.94
N LEU A 176 0.78 -4.89 2.45
CA LEU A 176 1.23 -5.00 1.07
C LEU A 176 1.16 -6.47 0.65
N TYR A 177 0.46 -6.76 -0.43
CA TYR A 177 0.16 -8.12 -0.85
C TYR A 177 0.23 -8.25 -2.36
N PHE A 178 0.86 -9.33 -2.84
CA PHE A 178 0.89 -9.70 -4.25
C PHE A 178 0.22 -11.05 -4.44
N TYR A 179 -0.77 -11.12 -5.29
CA TYR A 179 -1.56 -12.33 -5.51
C TYR A 179 -1.71 -12.67 -6.98
N PRO A 180 -1.68 -13.98 -7.31
CA PRO A 180 -2.22 -14.47 -8.57
C PRO A 180 -3.72 -14.13 -8.70
N ASN A 181 -4.24 -14.14 -9.92
CA ASN A 181 -5.66 -13.88 -10.22
C ASN A 181 -6.62 -14.74 -9.39
N SER A 182 -6.22 -15.95 -9.01
CA SER A 182 -7.01 -16.88 -8.18
C SER A 182 -7.48 -16.28 -6.85
N VAL A 183 -6.92 -15.14 -6.42
CA VAL A 183 -7.33 -14.44 -5.19
C VAL A 183 -8.79 -14.00 -5.24
N VAL A 184 -9.33 -13.68 -6.42
CA VAL A 184 -10.73 -13.27 -6.59
C VAL A 184 -11.67 -14.41 -6.17
N GLU A 185 -11.42 -15.61 -6.66
CA GLU A 185 -12.22 -16.80 -6.29
C GLU A 185 -12.03 -17.20 -4.83
N ILE A 186 -10.81 -17.08 -4.30
CA ILE A 186 -10.57 -17.32 -2.88
C ILE A 186 -11.39 -16.33 -2.04
N ALA A 187 -11.34 -15.03 -2.35
CA ALA A 187 -12.04 -13.98 -1.62
C ALA A 187 -13.57 -14.19 -1.62
N LYS A 188 -14.13 -14.68 -2.71
CA LYS A 188 -15.56 -15.02 -2.80
C LYS A 188 -15.98 -16.22 -1.93
N ASN A 189 -15.05 -17.13 -1.68
CA ASN A 189 -15.35 -18.40 -1.01
C ASN A 189 -14.99 -18.42 0.49
N ILE A 190 -14.21 -17.46 0.99
CA ILE A 190 -13.93 -17.33 2.43
C ILE A 190 -15.20 -16.90 3.18
N LYS A 191 -15.27 -17.31 4.44
CA LYS A 191 -16.37 -16.91 5.34
C LYS A 191 -15.93 -15.74 6.20
N PRO A 192 -16.86 -14.82 6.55
CA PRO A 192 -16.57 -13.79 7.53
C PRO A 192 -16.08 -14.38 8.85
N SER A 193 -15.11 -13.71 9.47
CA SER A 193 -14.61 -14.06 10.80
C SER A 193 -15.66 -13.80 11.88
N HIS A 194 -15.33 -14.13 13.14
CA HIS A 194 -16.18 -13.78 14.30
C HIS A 194 -16.42 -12.25 14.43
N ARG A 195 -15.60 -11.42 13.76
CA ARG A 195 -15.75 -9.97 13.68
C ARG A 195 -16.72 -9.52 12.56
N GLY A 196 -17.22 -10.47 11.75
CA GLY A 196 -18.05 -10.18 10.59
C GLY A 196 -17.25 -9.71 9.37
N GLU A 197 -15.91 -9.80 9.37
CA GLU A 197 -15.03 -9.31 8.32
C GLU A 197 -14.49 -10.46 7.44
N LEU A 198 -14.39 -10.22 6.14
CA LEU A 198 -13.65 -11.05 5.19
C LEU A 198 -12.16 -10.76 5.35
N GLU A 199 -11.50 -11.57 6.19
CA GLU A 199 -10.13 -11.33 6.61
C GLU A 199 -9.12 -11.65 5.51
N ILE A 200 -8.16 -10.74 5.30
CA ILE A 200 -7.03 -11.00 4.39
C ILE A 200 -6.17 -12.16 4.91
N THR A 201 -6.10 -12.32 6.22
CA THR A 201 -5.39 -13.43 6.87
C THR A 201 -5.96 -14.79 6.48
N THR A 202 -7.28 -14.89 6.28
CA THR A 202 -7.91 -16.12 5.78
C THR A 202 -7.51 -16.40 4.32
N VAL A 203 -7.41 -15.37 3.49
CA VAL A 203 -6.91 -15.50 2.11
C VAL A 203 -5.46 -16.00 2.12
N ASN A 204 -4.61 -15.42 2.96
CA ASN A 204 -3.21 -15.82 3.10
C ASN A 204 -3.08 -17.27 3.59
N GLN A 205 -3.94 -17.69 4.53
CA GLN A 205 -3.96 -19.06 5.03
C GLN A 205 -4.36 -20.07 3.94
N GLU A 206 -5.27 -19.70 3.04
CA GLU A 206 -5.63 -20.54 1.88
C GLU A 206 -4.44 -20.76 0.94
N TYR A 207 -3.67 -19.70 0.63
CA TYR A 207 -2.44 -19.84 -0.15
C TYR A 207 -1.38 -20.66 0.59
N LEU A 208 -1.24 -20.47 1.90
CA LEU A 208 -0.31 -21.25 2.72
C LEU A 208 -0.66 -22.74 2.70
N ASN A 209 -1.93 -23.10 2.88
CA ASN A 209 -2.42 -24.48 2.87
C ASN A 209 -2.17 -25.18 1.53
N ARG A 210 -2.18 -24.41 0.41
CA ARG A 210 -1.89 -24.90 -0.95
C ARG A 210 -0.38 -25.02 -1.23
N GLY A 211 0.48 -24.50 -0.35
CA GLY A 211 1.92 -24.39 -0.59
C GLY A 211 2.30 -23.29 -1.58
N ASP A 212 1.38 -22.34 -1.83
CA ASP A 212 1.51 -21.27 -2.81
C ASP A 212 1.68 -19.88 -2.16
N LEU A 213 2.13 -19.83 -0.90
CA LEU A 213 2.48 -18.59 -0.21
C LEU A 213 3.99 -18.43 -0.08
N LYS A 214 4.48 -17.24 -0.39
CA LYS A 214 5.82 -16.75 -0.05
C LYS A 214 5.70 -15.67 1.02
N VAL A 215 6.56 -15.72 2.02
CA VAL A 215 6.71 -14.65 3.01
C VAL A 215 8.10 -14.04 2.83
N GLU A 216 8.14 -12.78 2.43
CA GLU A 216 9.38 -12.02 2.32
C GLU A 216 9.60 -11.21 3.60
N LEU A 217 10.75 -11.40 4.25
CA LEU A 217 11.05 -10.69 5.49
C LEU A 217 11.67 -9.32 5.21
N MET A 218 11.06 -8.30 5.74
CA MET A 218 11.60 -6.94 5.76
C MET A 218 12.55 -6.81 6.94
N GLY A 219 13.86 -6.72 6.64
CA GLY A 219 14.92 -6.63 7.64
C GLY A 219 15.05 -5.22 8.26
N ARG A 220 16.10 -5.01 9.05
CA ARG A 220 16.34 -3.75 9.79
C ARG A 220 16.52 -2.52 8.92
N GLY A 221 16.82 -2.65 7.64
CA GLY A 221 16.96 -1.54 6.70
C GLY A 221 15.62 -0.96 6.19
N TYR A 222 14.50 -1.56 6.60
CA TYR A 222 13.17 -1.11 6.22
C TYR A 222 12.45 -0.43 7.36
N ALA A 223 11.62 0.53 7.03
CA ALA A 223 10.59 1.08 7.90
C ALA A 223 9.23 0.76 7.31
N TRP A 224 8.39 0.16 8.13
CA TRP A 224 6.96 0.05 7.92
C TRP A 224 6.26 0.83 9.02
N LEU A 225 5.43 1.79 8.63
CA LEU A 225 4.73 2.68 9.56
C LEU A 225 3.23 2.52 9.34
N ASP A 226 2.57 2.04 10.36
CA ASP A 226 1.12 2.02 10.49
C ASP A 226 0.68 3.36 11.10
N THR A 227 -0.23 4.04 10.46
CA THR A 227 -0.71 5.36 10.89
C THR A 227 -2.05 5.27 11.63
N GLY A 228 -2.26 4.21 12.41
CA GLY A 228 -3.55 3.85 13.04
C GLY A 228 -3.94 4.68 14.26
N THR A 229 -3.01 5.41 14.89
CA THR A 229 -3.23 6.22 16.09
C THR A 229 -2.67 7.63 15.88
N HIS A 230 -3.02 8.57 16.79
CA HIS A 230 -2.47 9.93 16.76
C HIS A 230 -0.95 9.93 16.88
N ASP A 231 -0.40 9.13 17.79
CA ASP A 231 1.04 9.03 18.01
C ASP A 231 1.74 8.44 16.78
N SER A 232 1.23 7.33 16.22
CA SER A 232 1.83 6.72 15.02
C SER A 232 1.75 7.63 13.78
N LEU A 233 0.73 8.50 13.69
CA LEU A 233 0.63 9.52 12.63
C LEU A 233 1.72 10.59 12.76
N ILE A 234 1.99 11.03 13.99
CA ILE A 234 3.07 12.00 14.31
C ILE A 234 4.43 11.35 14.05
N ASP A 235 4.64 10.12 14.50
CA ASP A 235 5.90 9.39 14.33
C ASP A 235 6.20 9.17 12.85
N ALA A 236 5.21 8.79 12.05
CA ALA A 236 5.35 8.66 10.60
C ALA A 236 5.76 10.00 9.96
N SER A 237 5.10 11.11 10.33
CA SER A 237 5.42 12.44 9.82
C SER A 237 6.83 12.87 10.21
N ASN A 238 7.26 12.63 11.45
CA ASN A 238 8.60 12.93 11.94
C ASN A 238 9.67 12.08 11.24
N TYR A 239 9.39 10.80 11.02
CA TYR A 239 10.30 9.91 10.31
C TYR A 239 10.54 10.38 8.87
N ILE A 240 9.48 10.64 8.11
CA ILE A 240 9.56 11.13 6.73
C ILE A 240 10.30 12.48 6.68
N ARG A 241 9.94 13.42 7.55
CA ARG A 241 10.63 14.71 7.65
C ARG A 241 12.12 14.55 7.87
N THR A 242 12.51 13.66 8.77
CA THR A 242 13.93 13.43 9.12
C THR A 242 14.69 12.90 7.91
N ILE A 243 14.16 11.89 7.23
CA ILE A 243 14.78 11.30 6.04
C ILE A 243 14.92 12.35 4.92
N GLU A 244 13.82 13.02 4.58
CA GLU A 244 13.82 14.03 3.51
C GLU A 244 14.77 15.20 3.82
N SER A 245 14.79 15.69 5.07
CA SER A 245 15.67 16.79 5.48
C SER A 245 17.15 16.41 5.43
N ARG A 246 17.48 15.15 5.69
CA ARG A 246 18.89 14.69 5.70
C ARG A 246 19.40 14.34 4.32
N GLN A 247 18.55 13.77 3.48
CA GLN A 247 18.93 13.32 2.14
C GLN A 247 18.70 14.37 1.04
N GLY A 248 17.84 15.35 1.28
CA GLY A 248 17.39 16.28 0.24
C GLY A 248 16.53 15.63 -0.84
N LEU A 249 16.06 14.39 -0.59
CA LEU A 249 15.23 13.61 -1.51
C LEU A 249 13.87 13.35 -0.89
N LYS A 250 12.80 13.62 -1.64
CA LYS A 250 11.44 13.37 -1.17
C LYS A 250 11.06 11.90 -1.30
N VAL A 251 10.40 11.39 -0.25
CA VAL A 251 9.76 10.08 -0.24
C VAL A 251 8.38 10.19 -0.89
N ALA A 252 7.98 9.22 -1.69
CA ALA A 252 6.67 9.18 -2.36
C ALA A 252 6.31 10.45 -3.17
N CYS A 253 7.30 11.08 -3.81
CA CYS A 253 7.06 12.15 -4.76
C CYS A 253 6.63 11.53 -6.10
N LEU A 254 5.33 11.50 -6.34
CA LEU A 254 4.72 10.75 -7.45
C LEU A 254 5.23 11.22 -8.83
N GLU A 255 5.39 12.53 -9.01
CA GLU A 255 5.85 13.13 -10.26
C GLU A 255 7.29 12.73 -10.60
N VAL A 256 8.18 12.73 -9.59
CA VAL A 256 9.57 12.29 -9.74
C VAL A 256 9.64 10.79 -9.97
N ILE A 257 8.82 9.99 -9.29
CA ILE A 257 8.71 8.55 -9.51
C ILE A 257 8.24 8.27 -10.94
N ALA A 258 7.19 8.96 -11.40
CA ALA A 258 6.67 8.82 -12.75
C ALA A 258 7.75 9.11 -13.81
N CYS A 259 8.55 10.14 -13.61
CA CYS A 259 9.66 10.48 -14.50
C CYS A 259 10.76 9.40 -14.47
N LYS A 260 11.20 8.98 -13.28
CA LYS A 260 12.23 7.92 -13.12
C LYS A 260 11.80 6.57 -13.69
N MET A 261 10.52 6.24 -13.58
CA MET A 261 9.95 5.01 -14.14
C MET A 261 9.68 5.11 -15.65
N GLY A 262 9.96 6.27 -16.28
CA GLY A 262 9.71 6.49 -17.71
C GLY A 262 8.22 6.57 -18.07
N TYR A 263 7.36 6.88 -17.11
CA TYR A 263 5.92 7.08 -17.36
C TYR A 263 5.67 8.46 -17.98
N ILE A 264 6.46 9.45 -17.58
CA ILE A 264 6.46 10.80 -18.13
C ILE A 264 7.90 11.23 -18.46
N THR A 265 8.04 12.22 -19.32
CA THR A 265 9.32 12.82 -19.70
C THR A 265 9.74 13.93 -18.72
N ASN A 266 11.03 14.32 -18.73
CA ASN A 266 11.51 15.49 -17.97
C ASN A 266 10.75 16.77 -18.33
N GLN A 267 10.37 16.95 -19.59
CA GLN A 267 9.58 18.12 -20.01
C GLN A 267 8.18 18.10 -19.39
N GLN A 268 7.55 16.93 -19.28
CA GLN A 268 6.27 16.80 -18.60
C GLN A 268 6.42 17.05 -17.10
N LEU A 269 7.50 16.58 -16.46
CA LEU A 269 7.80 16.87 -15.06
C LEU A 269 7.95 18.37 -14.81
N LEU A 270 8.68 19.08 -15.69
CA LEU A 270 8.79 20.55 -15.61
C LEU A 270 7.43 21.25 -15.76
N LYS A 271 6.58 20.75 -16.66
CA LYS A 271 5.21 21.28 -16.83
C LYS A 271 4.36 21.09 -15.57
N LEU A 272 4.46 19.93 -14.91
CA LEU A 272 3.78 19.66 -13.63
C LEU A 272 4.29 20.58 -12.51
N ALA A 273 5.58 20.94 -12.52
CA ALA A 273 6.17 21.83 -11.53
C ALA A 273 5.74 23.30 -11.67
N GLU A 274 5.34 23.74 -12.87
CA GLU A 274 5.07 25.16 -13.18
C GLU A 274 4.04 25.83 -12.25
N PRO A 275 2.87 25.23 -11.94
CA PRO A 275 1.92 25.81 -11.00
C PRO A 275 2.48 26.03 -9.59
N PHE A 276 3.50 25.26 -9.22
CA PHE A 276 4.08 25.22 -7.87
C PHE A 276 5.48 25.84 -7.79
N LYS A 277 5.99 26.44 -8.84
CA LYS A 277 7.38 26.95 -8.93
C LYS A 277 7.77 27.96 -7.85
N LYS A 278 6.79 28.57 -7.17
CA LYS A 278 7.03 29.53 -6.07
C LYS A 278 7.14 28.89 -4.70
N ASN A 279 6.82 27.60 -4.56
CA ASN A 279 6.94 26.88 -3.28
C ASN A 279 8.05 25.83 -3.31
N GLY A 280 8.40 25.29 -2.15
CA GLY A 280 9.51 24.34 -2.01
C GLY A 280 9.26 23.02 -2.76
N TYR A 281 7.99 22.58 -2.92
CA TYR A 281 7.68 21.38 -3.66
C TYR A 281 7.96 21.54 -5.16
N GLY A 282 7.47 22.61 -5.77
CA GLY A 282 7.73 22.91 -7.18
C GLY A 282 9.21 23.15 -7.48
N GLN A 283 9.93 23.83 -6.59
CA GLN A 283 11.40 24.01 -6.72
C GLN A 283 12.13 22.66 -6.71
N TYR A 284 11.70 21.73 -5.84
CA TYR A 284 12.23 20.38 -5.81
C TYR A 284 11.97 19.63 -7.14
N LEU A 285 10.75 19.70 -7.70
CA LEU A 285 10.44 19.08 -8.99
C LEU A 285 11.31 19.62 -10.12
N ILE A 286 11.52 20.95 -10.17
CA ILE A 286 12.39 21.61 -11.15
C ILE A 286 13.83 21.13 -11.02
N GLN A 287 14.34 21.10 -9.78
CA GLN A 287 15.68 20.59 -9.50
C GLN A 287 15.82 19.15 -10.00
N ARG A 288 14.90 18.27 -9.64
CA ARG A 288 14.95 16.86 -10.03
C ARG A 288 14.86 16.66 -11.54
N ALA A 289 14.01 17.45 -12.24
CA ALA A 289 13.90 17.37 -13.70
C ALA A 289 15.21 17.75 -14.42
N ASN A 290 16.02 18.63 -13.83
CA ASN A 290 17.33 19.03 -14.39
C ASN A 290 18.45 18.00 -14.07
N GLU A 291 18.24 17.13 -13.09
CA GLU A 291 19.22 16.10 -12.67
C GLU A 291 18.96 14.72 -13.31
N LEU A 292 17.73 14.47 -13.79
CA LEU A 292 17.30 13.24 -14.46
C LEU A 292 17.50 13.32 -15.98
#